data_c5181e3620e3a2ad8dc71776086776a2
#
_entry.id   c5181e3620e3a2ad8dc71776086776a2
#
_cell.length_a   1.000
_cell.length_b   1.000
_cell.length_c   1.000
_cell.angle_alpha   90.00
_cell.angle_beta   90.00
_cell.angle_gamma   90.00
#
_symmetry.space_group_name_H-M   'P 1'
#
loop_
_entity.id
_entity.type
_entity.pdbx_description
1 polymer ?
#
loop_
_entity_poly.entity_id
_entity_poly.type
_entity_poly.pdbx_seq_one_letter_code
_entity_poly.pdbx_strand_id
1 'polypeptide(L)'
;CITNMLLHGLDVPNIYHDNSLLRDVLDYTEEDQFDVILMNPPYGGSEKADVKNHFPADLASSETADLFMSVIMYRLKKNGRAAVILPDGFLFGTDNAKVAIKKKLLSEFNLHTIIRLPSSVFSPYTSITTNILFFDRTGSTTETWYYRLDMPEGYKHFSKTKPMKLEHFDPVIEWWNNRQEINIDGFDKAKKYTVKQLTDDFGYNLDLCGYPHEEEEILDPMDLIQRYEEKRASLNAEIDRVLAEITALLGGTKE
;
A
#
# COMPACT_ATOMS: atom_id res chain seq x y z
N CYS A 1 -16.61 4.73 -13.38
CA CYS A 1 -17.08 4.86 -11.98
C CYS A 1 -18.62 4.83 -11.90
N ILE A 2 -19.34 5.77 -12.55
CA ILE A 2 -20.84 5.86 -12.52
C ILE A 2 -21.48 4.52 -12.88
N THR A 3 -21.12 3.94 -14.03
CA THR A 3 -21.66 2.64 -14.48
C THR A 3 -21.49 1.55 -13.43
N ASN A 4 -20.33 1.50 -12.75
CA ASN A 4 -20.09 0.52 -11.70
C ASN A 4 -21.02 0.72 -10.49
N MET A 5 -21.24 1.96 -10.08
CA MET A 5 -22.15 2.30 -8.97
C MET A 5 -23.61 1.92 -9.32
N LEU A 6 -24.06 2.22 -10.55
CA LEU A 6 -25.38 1.82 -11.03
C LEU A 6 -25.58 0.29 -11.01
N LEU A 7 -24.56 -0.48 -11.45
CA LEU A 7 -24.58 -1.94 -11.40
C LEU A 7 -24.65 -2.49 -9.97
N HIS A 8 -24.25 -1.71 -8.97
CA HIS A 8 -24.34 -2.06 -7.55
C HIS A 8 -25.57 -1.47 -6.86
N GLY A 9 -26.57 -1.01 -7.64
CA GLY A 9 -27.84 -0.55 -7.11
C GLY A 9 -27.87 0.89 -6.59
N LEU A 10 -26.88 1.71 -6.95
CA LEU A 10 -26.87 3.15 -6.65
C LEU A 10 -27.42 3.92 -7.85
N ASP A 11 -28.70 4.23 -7.82
CA ASP A 11 -29.38 4.89 -8.95
C ASP A 11 -28.87 6.31 -9.23
N VAL A 12 -28.44 7.04 -8.20
CA VAL A 12 -27.91 8.39 -8.30
C VAL A 12 -26.59 8.50 -7.54
N PRO A 13 -25.47 8.03 -8.14
CA PRO A 13 -24.17 8.14 -7.50
C PRO A 13 -23.68 9.59 -7.45
N ASN A 14 -23.23 10.02 -6.27
CA ASN A 14 -22.67 11.35 -6.06
C ASN A 14 -21.20 11.38 -6.51
N ILE A 15 -20.98 11.49 -7.82
CA ILE A 15 -19.66 11.47 -8.45
C ILE A 15 -19.44 12.73 -9.24
N TYR A 16 -18.35 13.45 -8.92
CA TYR A 16 -17.89 14.63 -9.61
C TYR A 16 -16.57 14.32 -10.34
N HIS A 17 -16.44 14.84 -11.57
CA HIS A 17 -15.20 14.79 -12.32
C HIS A 17 -14.37 16.04 -12.01
N ASP A 18 -13.40 15.88 -11.10
CA ASP A 18 -12.51 16.96 -10.66
C ASP A 18 -11.19 16.40 -10.14
N ASN A 19 -10.18 17.25 -9.93
CA ASN A 19 -9.00 16.92 -9.19
C ASN A 19 -9.22 17.11 -7.69
N SER A 20 -9.27 16.02 -6.94
CA SER A 20 -9.55 16.01 -5.49
C SER A 20 -8.53 16.79 -4.65
N LEU A 21 -7.38 17.18 -5.22
CA LEU A 21 -6.31 17.90 -4.52
C LEU A 21 -6.31 19.42 -4.77
N LEU A 22 -7.25 19.95 -5.58
CA LEU A 22 -7.31 21.39 -5.90
C LEU A 22 -8.13 22.21 -4.92
N ARG A 23 -8.90 21.59 -4.05
CA ARG A 23 -9.62 22.32 -3.00
C ARG A 23 -8.74 22.47 -1.77
N ASP A 24 -8.69 23.68 -1.19
CA ASP A 24 -7.99 23.90 0.06
C ASP A 24 -8.61 23.03 1.17
N VAL A 25 -7.74 22.28 1.87
CA VAL A 25 -8.21 21.36 2.90
C VAL A 25 -8.84 22.08 4.11
N LEU A 26 -8.53 23.37 4.28
CA LEU A 26 -9.13 24.21 5.33
C LEU A 26 -10.54 24.71 4.99
N ASP A 27 -10.93 24.61 3.71
CA ASP A 27 -12.28 25.00 3.25
C ASP A 27 -13.31 23.88 3.40
N TYR A 28 -12.91 22.69 3.87
CA TYR A 28 -13.86 21.62 4.15
C TYR A 28 -14.67 21.91 5.40
N THR A 29 -16.00 21.84 5.24
CA THR A 29 -16.99 22.00 6.31
C THR A 29 -17.49 20.63 6.79
N GLU A 30 -18.33 20.59 7.80
CA GLU A 30 -18.96 19.36 8.29
C GLU A 30 -19.79 18.64 7.20
N GLU A 31 -20.37 19.40 6.25
CA GLU A 31 -21.13 18.86 5.12
C GLU A 31 -20.24 18.10 4.11
N ASP A 32 -18.96 18.46 4.07
CA ASP A 32 -17.96 17.81 3.20
C ASP A 32 -17.34 16.55 3.83
N GLN A 33 -17.67 16.24 5.07
CA GLN A 33 -17.09 15.13 5.82
C GLN A 33 -17.93 13.85 5.68
N PHE A 34 -17.25 12.72 5.83
CA PHE A 34 -17.83 11.39 5.70
C PHE A 34 -17.68 10.57 6.98
N ASP A 35 -18.68 9.72 7.24
CA ASP A 35 -18.67 8.78 8.36
C ASP A 35 -17.73 7.61 8.09
N VAL A 36 -17.58 7.20 6.82
CA VAL A 36 -16.71 6.11 6.38
C VAL A 36 -15.95 6.52 5.13
N ILE A 37 -14.64 6.35 5.14
CA ILE A 37 -13.77 6.55 3.98
C ILE A 37 -13.03 5.25 3.67
N LEU A 38 -13.23 4.72 2.46
CA LEU A 38 -12.45 3.63 1.89
C LEU A 38 -11.73 4.15 0.67
N MET A 39 -10.40 4.15 0.69
CA MET A 39 -9.63 4.78 -0.39
C MET A 39 -8.40 3.96 -0.78
N ASN A 40 -8.20 3.88 -2.09
CA ASN A 40 -6.96 3.43 -2.71
C ASN A 40 -6.43 4.59 -3.57
N PRO A 41 -5.67 5.53 -2.98
CA PRO A 41 -5.14 6.68 -3.72
C PRO A 41 -4.05 6.25 -4.70
N PRO A 42 -3.67 7.09 -5.68
CA PRO A 42 -2.50 6.85 -6.51
C PRO A 42 -1.23 6.75 -5.66
N TYR A 43 -0.40 5.72 -5.90
CA TYR A 43 0.81 5.46 -5.09
C TYR A 43 2.03 6.26 -5.53
N GLY A 44 2.03 6.74 -6.73
CA GLY A 44 3.14 7.51 -7.30
C GLY A 44 2.62 8.77 -7.98
N GLY A 45 3.56 9.64 -8.25
CA GLY A 45 3.30 10.93 -8.86
C GLY A 45 3.76 12.05 -7.96
N SER A 46 4.13 13.14 -8.60
CA SER A 46 4.51 14.38 -7.93
C SER A 46 3.54 15.46 -8.39
N GLU A 47 2.93 16.12 -7.44
CA GLU A 47 2.03 17.22 -7.71
C GLU A 47 2.77 18.53 -7.94
N LYS A 48 2.16 19.40 -8.74
CA LYS A 48 2.70 20.74 -9.02
C LYS A 48 2.70 21.61 -7.77
N ALA A 49 3.54 22.65 -7.78
CA ALA A 49 3.67 23.56 -6.65
C ALA A 49 2.36 24.28 -6.28
N ASP A 50 1.52 24.59 -7.26
CA ASP A 50 0.21 25.22 -7.05
C ASP A 50 -0.77 24.32 -6.26
N VAL A 51 -0.75 23.00 -6.50
CA VAL A 51 -1.56 22.05 -5.73
C VAL A 51 -1.17 22.04 -4.24
N LYS A 52 0.12 22.14 -3.95
CA LYS A 52 0.63 22.14 -2.57
C LYS A 52 0.15 23.32 -1.74
N ASN A 53 -0.18 24.45 -2.39
CA ASN A 53 -0.68 25.64 -1.72
C ASN A 53 -2.08 25.46 -1.09
N HIS A 54 -2.77 24.37 -1.44
CA HIS A 54 -4.06 23.98 -0.85
C HIS A 54 -3.93 23.16 0.44
N PHE A 55 -2.71 23.04 0.95
CA PHE A 55 -2.39 22.28 2.17
C PHE A 55 -1.61 23.16 3.16
N PRO A 56 -1.77 22.94 4.48
CA PRO A 56 -0.89 23.54 5.47
C PRO A 56 0.59 23.29 5.14
N ALA A 57 1.44 24.26 5.38
CA ALA A 57 2.85 24.25 4.95
C ALA A 57 3.64 23.02 5.44
N ASP A 58 3.31 22.51 6.61
CA ASP A 58 3.91 21.32 7.21
C ASP A 58 3.41 20.01 6.59
N LEU A 59 2.22 20.00 5.95
CA LEU A 59 1.61 18.85 5.28
C LEU A 59 1.77 18.88 3.76
N ALA A 60 2.36 19.94 3.21
CA ALA A 60 2.50 20.19 1.77
C ALA A 60 3.59 19.30 1.13
N SER A 61 3.34 18.00 1.07
CA SER A 61 4.21 17.04 0.37
C SER A 61 4.18 17.22 -1.14
N SER A 62 5.22 16.75 -1.83
CA SER A 62 5.20 16.59 -3.28
C SER A 62 4.59 15.26 -3.73
N GLU A 63 4.45 14.30 -2.85
CA GLU A 63 3.92 12.98 -3.19
C GLU A 63 2.40 12.95 -3.09
N THR A 64 1.78 12.43 -4.13
CA THR A 64 0.31 12.37 -4.26
C THR A 64 -0.33 11.58 -3.12
N ALA A 65 0.26 10.44 -2.73
CA ALA A 65 -0.27 9.60 -1.64
C ALA A 65 -0.35 10.35 -0.30
N ASP A 66 0.65 11.17 0.00
CA ASP A 66 0.73 11.99 1.23
C ASP A 66 -0.38 13.06 1.25
N LEU A 67 -0.59 13.74 0.11
CA LEU A 67 -1.63 14.76 -0.02
C LEU A 67 -3.02 14.13 0.11
N PHE A 68 -3.25 12.96 -0.49
CA PHE A 68 -4.51 12.23 -0.30
C PHE A 68 -4.72 11.83 1.16
N MET A 69 -3.68 11.41 1.87
CA MET A 69 -3.80 11.12 3.30
C MET A 69 -4.22 12.36 4.09
N SER A 70 -3.68 13.52 3.75
CA SER A 70 -4.10 14.80 4.34
C SER A 70 -5.57 15.11 4.05
N VAL A 71 -6.02 15.00 2.78
CA VAL A 71 -7.44 15.17 2.42
C VAL A 71 -8.35 14.23 3.23
N ILE A 72 -7.98 12.97 3.38
CA ILE A 72 -8.77 11.99 4.16
C ILE A 72 -8.93 12.45 5.61
N MET A 73 -7.84 12.89 6.25
CA MET A 73 -7.88 13.36 7.63
C MET A 73 -8.81 14.57 7.82
N TYR A 74 -8.84 15.51 6.86
CA TYR A 74 -9.73 16.66 6.93
C TYR A 74 -11.20 16.32 6.63
N ARG A 75 -11.45 15.29 5.83
CA ARG A 75 -12.79 14.86 5.42
C ARG A 75 -13.39 13.74 6.25
N LEU A 76 -12.69 13.22 7.25
CA LEU A 76 -13.25 12.23 8.16
C LEU A 76 -13.99 12.92 9.30
N LYS A 77 -15.28 12.60 9.47
CA LYS A 77 -16.10 13.09 10.59
C LYS A 77 -15.56 12.65 11.93
N LYS A 78 -15.93 13.37 12.97
CA LYS A 78 -15.79 12.90 14.36
C LYS A 78 -16.51 11.56 14.51
N ASN A 79 -15.84 10.58 15.11
CA ASN A 79 -16.28 9.18 15.23
C ASN A 79 -16.37 8.44 13.87
N GLY A 80 -15.94 9.04 12.77
CA GLY A 80 -15.81 8.38 11.49
C GLY A 80 -14.63 7.43 11.47
N ARG A 81 -14.62 6.52 10.50
CA ARG A 81 -13.58 5.50 10.32
C ARG A 81 -13.08 5.46 8.88
N ALA A 82 -11.81 5.12 8.72
CA ALA A 82 -11.19 5.03 7.40
C ALA A 82 -10.36 3.76 7.25
N ALA A 83 -10.30 3.25 6.02
CA ALA A 83 -9.33 2.27 5.57
C ALA A 83 -8.67 2.76 4.28
N VAL A 84 -7.35 2.89 4.29
CA VAL A 84 -6.59 3.50 3.20
C VAL A 84 -5.45 2.59 2.81
N ILE A 85 -5.32 2.32 1.51
CA ILE A 85 -4.19 1.54 0.97
C ILE A 85 -3.06 2.50 0.61
N LEU A 86 -1.90 2.33 1.24
CA LEU A 86 -0.71 3.16 1.02
C LEU A 86 0.52 2.32 0.73
N PRO A 87 1.47 2.83 -0.08
CA PRO A 87 2.73 2.15 -0.33
C PRO A 87 3.66 2.20 0.89
N ASP A 88 4.62 1.28 0.95
CA ASP A 88 5.64 1.24 2.00
C ASP A 88 6.39 2.58 2.14
N GLY A 89 6.59 3.29 1.03
CA GLY A 89 7.21 4.61 1.03
C GLY A 89 6.56 5.63 1.96
N PHE A 90 5.25 5.54 2.15
CA PHE A 90 4.56 6.35 3.17
C PHE A 90 4.96 5.93 4.59
N LEU A 91 5.08 4.64 4.86
CA LEU A 91 5.36 4.12 6.20
C LEU A 91 6.78 4.44 6.67
N PHE A 92 7.79 4.12 5.84
CA PHE A 92 9.20 4.32 6.21
C PHE A 92 9.72 5.74 5.93
N GLY A 93 9.07 6.53 5.07
CA GLY A 93 9.52 7.88 4.71
C GLY A 93 9.69 8.78 5.93
N THR A 94 10.82 9.50 5.99
CA THR A 94 11.22 10.36 7.13
C THR A 94 11.40 11.82 6.72
N ASP A 95 10.96 12.21 5.51
CA ASP A 95 10.90 13.61 5.14
C ASP A 95 9.92 14.38 6.02
N ASN A 96 10.14 15.70 6.13
CA ASN A 96 9.40 16.54 7.08
C ASN A 96 7.87 16.47 6.90
N ALA A 97 7.39 16.46 5.66
CA ALA A 97 5.97 16.44 5.40
C ALA A 97 5.34 15.09 5.79
N LYS A 98 5.99 13.95 5.45
CA LYS A 98 5.52 12.63 5.87
C LYS A 98 5.50 12.48 7.38
N VAL A 99 6.54 12.95 8.07
CA VAL A 99 6.59 12.92 9.54
C VAL A 99 5.47 13.78 10.13
N ALA A 100 5.21 14.98 9.60
CA ALA A 100 4.13 15.82 10.05
C ALA A 100 2.74 15.17 9.85
N ILE A 101 2.51 14.54 8.70
CA ILE A 101 1.27 13.80 8.40
C ILE A 101 1.10 12.62 9.39
N LYS A 102 2.14 11.82 9.63
CA LYS A 102 2.10 10.72 10.58
C LYS A 102 1.90 11.22 12.01
N LYS A 103 2.53 12.32 12.39
CA LYS A 103 2.33 12.96 13.70
C LYS A 103 0.89 13.39 13.88
N LYS A 104 0.30 14.06 12.88
CA LYS A 104 -1.12 14.44 12.89
C LYS A 104 -2.02 13.21 12.99
N LEU A 105 -1.74 12.16 12.20
CA LEU A 105 -2.48 10.90 12.24
C LEU A 105 -2.47 10.27 13.64
N LEU A 106 -1.32 10.17 14.29
CA LEU A 106 -1.20 9.57 15.61
C LEU A 106 -1.76 10.43 16.74
N SER A 107 -1.74 11.77 16.59
CA SER A 107 -2.18 12.70 17.65
C SER A 107 -3.68 13.02 17.61
N GLU A 108 -4.30 13.04 16.43
CA GLU A 108 -5.70 13.46 16.25
C GLU A 108 -6.62 12.28 15.89
N PHE A 109 -6.06 11.14 15.49
CA PHE A 109 -6.80 9.95 15.09
C PHE A 109 -6.26 8.73 15.82
N ASN A 110 -7.08 7.71 15.94
CA ASN A 110 -6.72 6.41 16.47
C ASN A 110 -6.32 5.48 15.32
N LEU A 111 -5.04 5.44 14.97
CA LEU A 111 -4.48 4.47 14.04
C LEU A 111 -4.35 3.12 14.75
N HIS A 112 -5.37 2.29 14.67
CA HIS A 112 -5.45 1.06 15.47
C HIS A 112 -4.91 -0.19 14.77
N THR A 113 -4.76 -0.19 13.43
CA THR A 113 -4.27 -1.39 12.72
C THR A 113 -3.61 -1.02 11.40
N ILE A 114 -2.47 -1.65 11.13
CA ILE A 114 -1.81 -1.66 9.81
C ILE A 114 -1.69 -3.11 9.35
N ILE A 115 -2.17 -3.41 8.14
CA ILE A 115 -2.05 -4.73 7.52
C ILE A 115 -1.15 -4.59 6.30
N ARG A 116 0.00 -5.26 6.32
CA ARG A 116 0.84 -5.40 5.13
C ARG A 116 0.25 -6.42 4.19
N LEU A 117 0.08 -6.03 2.94
CA LEU A 117 -0.35 -6.92 1.87
C LEU A 117 0.84 -7.65 1.25
N PRO A 118 0.64 -8.86 0.71
CA PRO A 118 1.68 -9.55 -0.04
C PRO A 118 2.14 -8.72 -1.24
N SER A 119 3.35 -8.96 -1.71
CA SER A 119 3.84 -8.36 -2.96
C SER A 119 2.94 -8.74 -4.14
N SER A 120 3.01 -7.97 -5.22
CA SER A 120 2.28 -8.23 -6.47
C SER A 120 0.74 -8.23 -6.42
N VAL A 121 0.10 -7.81 -5.32
CA VAL A 121 -1.36 -7.73 -5.20
C VAL A 121 -1.99 -6.91 -6.33
N PHE A 122 -1.30 -5.86 -6.79
CA PHE A 122 -1.73 -4.98 -7.87
C PHE A 122 -1.10 -5.29 -9.22
N SER A 123 -0.51 -6.49 -9.39
CA SER A 123 0.01 -6.94 -10.68
C SER A 123 -1.11 -7.05 -11.73
N PRO A 124 -0.88 -6.64 -13.01
CA PRO A 124 0.39 -6.21 -13.62
C PRO A 124 0.68 -4.71 -13.51
N TYR A 125 -0.12 -3.93 -12.80
CA TYR A 125 -0.02 -2.46 -12.78
C TYR A 125 1.17 -1.96 -11.97
N THR A 126 1.47 -2.59 -10.85
CA THR A 126 2.62 -2.29 -10.00
C THR A 126 3.02 -3.51 -9.16
N SER A 127 4.31 -3.59 -8.81
CA SER A 127 4.86 -4.56 -7.87
C SER A 127 5.14 -3.96 -6.48
N ILE A 128 4.77 -2.69 -6.26
CA ILE A 128 5.00 -2.00 -5.00
C ILE A 128 4.25 -2.72 -3.87
N THR A 129 4.94 -2.99 -2.77
CA THR A 129 4.31 -3.50 -1.55
C THR A 129 3.44 -2.41 -0.94
N THR A 130 2.25 -2.80 -0.53
CA THR A 130 1.24 -1.87 0.00
C THR A 130 0.73 -2.33 1.35
N ASN A 131 0.16 -1.38 2.08
CA ASN A 131 -0.39 -1.61 3.41
C ASN A 131 -1.78 -1.01 3.50
N ILE A 132 -2.67 -1.62 4.26
CA ILE A 132 -3.97 -1.06 4.60
C ILE A 132 -3.85 -0.44 6.00
N LEU A 133 -4.06 0.85 6.10
CA LEU A 133 -4.12 1.58 7.37
C LEU A 133 -5.59 1.72 7.79
N PHE A 134 -5.91 1.23 8.97
CA PHE A 134 -7.23 1.38 9.59
C PHE A 134 -7.16 2.35 10.74
N PHE A 135 -7.92 3.41 10.67
CA PHE A 135 -7.99 4.43 11.72
C PHE A 135 -9.38 5.03 11.84
N ASP A 136 -9.65 5.62 12.97
CA ASP A 136 -10.88 6.34 13.25
C ASP A 136 -10.59 7.70 13.91
N ARG A 137 -11.60 8.57 13.98
CA ARG A 137 -11.49 9.88 14.61
C ARG A 137 -12.21 9.91 15.97
N THR A 138 -11.88 8.94 16.84
CA THR A 138 -12.42 8.85 18.20
C THR A 138 -11.50 9.46 19.26
N GLY A 139 -10.22 9.63 18.94
CA GLY A 139 -9.19 10.17 19.81
C GLY A 139 -7.80 9.94 19.26
N SER A 140 -6.77 10.24 20.05
CA SER A 140 -5.38 9.96 19.69
C SER A 140 -5.08 8.47 19.74
N THR A 141 -4.09 8.04 18.95
CA THR A 141 -3.56 6.67 18.98
C THR A 141 -2.91 6.38 20.34
N THR A 142 -3.24 5.26 20.94
CA THR A 142 -2.56 4.73 22.12
C THR A 142 -1.65 3.56 21.77
N GLU A 143 -2.12 2.69 20.91
CA GLU A 143 -1.42 1.52 20.42
C GLU A 143 -1.88 1.18 19.00
N THR A 144 -1.00 0.58 18.21
CA THR A 144 -1.28 0.15 16.85
C THR A 144 -0.91 -1.32 16.68
N TRP A 145 -1.83 -2.11 16.16
CA TRP A 145 -1.60 -3.47 15.74
C TRP A 145 -1.03 -3.52 14.34
N TYR A 146 -0.06 -4.37 14.14
CA TYR A 146 0.55 -4.70 12.87
C TYR A 146 0.28 -6.15 12.53
N TYR A 147 -0.10 -6.42 11.30
CA TYR A 147 -0.28 -7.78 10.80
C TYR A 147 0.29 -7.90 9.39
N ARG A 148 1.11 -8.93 9.17
CA ARG A 148 1.62 -9.26 7.85
C ARG A 148 0.77 -10.37 7.24
N LEU A 149 0.12 -10.06 6.12
CA LEU A 149 -0.55 -11.06 5.29
C LEU A 149 0.47 -11.64 4.33
N ASP A 150 0.87 -12.88 4.57
CA ASP A 150 1.83 -13.57 3.73
C ASP A 150 1.19 -14.07 2.43
N MET A 151 2.03 -14.40 1.43
CA MET A 151 1.57 -14.99 0.18
C MET A 151 0.85 -16.31 0.48
N PRO A 152 -0.32 -16.57 -0.14
CA PRO A 152 -1.02 -17.84 0.06
C PRO A 152 -0.19 -19.03 -0.41
N GLU A 153 -0.38 -20.17 0.23
CA GLU A 153 0.30 -21.41 -0.14
C GLU A 153 0.11 -21.74 -1.64
N GLY A 154 1.18 -22.13 -2.30
CA GLY A 154 1.21 -22.41 -3.75
C GLY A 154 1.17 -21.17 -4.65
N TYR A 155 1.29 -19.95 -4.08
CA TYR A 155 1.43 -18.71 -4.84
C TYR A 155 2.85 -18.17 -4.71
N LYS A 156 3.55 -18.02 -5.84
CA LYS A 156 4.82 -17.29 -5.88
C LYS A 156 4.59 -15.77 -6.04
N HIS A 157 3.55 -15.41 -6.78
CA HIS A 157 3.11 -14.02 -7.01
C HIS A 157 1.66 -14.01 -7.48
N PHE A 158 0.98 -12.89 -7.28
CA PHE A 158 -0.31 -12.64 -7.91
C PHE A 158 -0.11 -12.16 -9.36
N SER A 159 -1.10 -12.42 -10.21
CA SER A 159 -1.08 -12.02 -11.62
C SER A 159 -2.49 -11.77 -12.12
N LYS A 160 -2.64 -11.27 -13.35
CA LYS A 160 -3.94 -11.08 -13.98
C LYS A 160 -4.76 -12.36 -14.06
N THR A 161 -4.11 -13.52 -14.27
CA THR A 161 -4.78 -14.83 -14.36
C THR A 161 -4.92 -15.53 -13.01
N LYS A 162 -4.18 -15.08 -12.01
CA LYS A 162 -4.20 -15.60 -10.64
C LYS A 162 -4.25 -14.44 -9.65
N PRO A 163 -5.37 -13.66 -9.63
CA PRO A 163 -5.48 -12.47 -8.80
C PRO A 163 -5.67 -12.80 -7.32
N MET A 164 -5.46 -11.81 -6.47
CA MET A 164 -5.87 -11.89 -5.08
C MET A 164 -7.39 -12.01 -4.99
N LYS A 165 -7.88 -12.87 -4.11
CA LYS A 165 -9.30 -13.11 -3.85
C LYS A 165 -9.64 -12.78 -2.40
N LEU A 166 -10.93 -12.62 -2.12
CA LEU A 166 -11.42 -12.33 -0.76
C LEU A 166 -11.03 -13.42 0.25
N GLU A 167 -11.07 -14.69 -0.14
CA GLU A 167 -10.68 -15.84 0.69
C GLU A 167 -9.23 -15.75 1.21
N HIS A 168 -8.34 -15.05 0.52
CA HIS A 168 -6.97 -14.84 0.97
C HIS A 168 -6.88 -13.93 2.21
N PHE A 169 -7.96 -13.22 2.56
CA PHE A 169 -8.05 -12.43 3.78
C PHE A 169 -8.58 -13.20 4.98
N ASP A 170 -9.01 -14.46 4.84
CA ASP A 170 -9.55 -15.25 5.93
C ASP A 170 -8.62 -15.27 7.16
N PRO A 171 -7.29 -15.45 7.03
CA PRO A 171 -6.38 -15.39 8.17
C PRO A 171 -6.37 -14.03 8.88
N VAL A 172 -6.56 -12.93 8.13
CA VAL A 172 -6.67 -11.58 8.70
C VAL A 172 -7.99 -11.43 9.46
N ILE A 173 -9.09 -11.94 8.89
CA ILE A 173 -10.44 -11.85 9.47
C ILE A 173 -10.50 -12.64 10.78
N GLU A 174 -9.94 -13.84 10.80
CA GLU A 174 -9.84 -14.66 12.01
C GLU A 174 -9.02 -13.96 13.10
N TRP A 175 -7.83 -13.48 12.74
CA TRP A 175 -6.99 -12.73 13.66
C TRP A 175 -7.66 -11.45 14.15
N TRP A 176 -8.37 -10.71 13.29
CA TRP A 176 -9.03 -9.46 13.64
C TRP A 176 -10.04 -9.60 14.77
N ASN A 177 -10.76 -10.72 14.78
CA ASN A 177 -11.74 -11.02 15.81
C ASN A 177 -11.13 -11.46 17.15
N ASN A 178 -9.88 -11.94 17.13
CA ASN A 178 -9.14 -12.38 18.30
C ASN A 178 -7.66 -11.99 18.19
N ARG A 179 -7.39 -10.68 18.26
CA ARG A 179 -6.05 -10.12 18.06
C ARG A 179 -5.08 -10.60 19.14
N GLN A 180 -4.00 -11.20 18.70
CA GLN A 180 -2.88 -11.62 19.53
C GLN A 180 -1.58 -11.45 18.75
N GLU A 181 -0.47 -11.32 19.45
CA GLU A 181 0.85 -11.33 18.83
C GLU A 181 1.16 -12.71 18.28
N ILE A 182 1.73 -12.77 17.09
CA ILE A 182 2.12 -14.00 16.39
C ILE A 182 3.55 -13.85 15.94
N ASN A 183 4.39 -14.77 16.44
CA ASN A 183 5.77 -14.88 15.98
C ASN A 183 5.96 -16.23 15.29
N ILE A 184 6.59 -16.22 14.12
CA ILE A 184 6.90 -17.41 13.32
C ILE A 184 8.40 -17.40 13.08
N ASP A 185 9.09 -18.43 13.56
CA ASP A 185 10.54 -18.65 13.39
C ASP A 185 11.42 -17.44 13.80
N GLY A 186 11.00 -16.74 14.86
CA GLY A 186 11.70 -15.53 15.34
C GLY A 186 11.28 -14.22 14.67
N PHE A 187 10.36 -14.26 13.71
CA PHE A 187 9.86 -13.08 13.00
C PHE A 187 8.42 -12.75 13.38
N ASP A 188 8.16 -11.48 13.67
CA ASP A 188 6.83 -11.02 14.02
C ASP A 188 5.91 -11.02 12.79
N LYS A 189 4.87 -11.87 12.81
CA LYS A 189 3.78 -11.83 11.84
C LYS A 189 2.68 -10.87 12.27
N ALA A 190 2.36 -10.87 13.56
CA ALA A 190 1.46 -9.90 14.17
C ALA A 190 2.07 -9.38 15.46
N LYS A 191 2.08 -8.06 15.63
CA LYS A 191 2.64 -7.41 16.81
C LYS A 191 1.94 -6.10 17.13
N LYS A 192 1.93 -5.75 18.39
CA LYS A 192 1.36 -4.49 18.87
C LYS A 192 2.48 -3.56 19.34
N TYR A 193 2.39 -2.29 18.95
CA TYR A 193 3.29 -1.25 19.42
C TYR A 193 2.49 -0.12 20.07
N THR A 194 3.02 0.43 21.14
CA THR A 194 2.49 1.64 21.78
C THR A 194 2.86 2.87 20.97
N VAL A 195 2.05 3.93 21.05
CA VAL A 195 2.36 5.21 20.38
C VAL A 195 3.73 5.74 20.80
N LYS A 196 4.14 5.54 22.07
CA LYS A 196 5.45 5.95 22.57
C LYS A 196 6.59 5.24 21.80
N GLN A 197 6.47 3.96 21.52
CA GLN A 197 7.44 3.25 20.69
C GLN A 197 7.46 3.81 19.27
N LEU A 198 6.28 4.06 18.67
CA LEU A 198 6.19 4.62 17.31
C LEU A 198 6.82 6.01 17.19
N THR A 199 6.73 6.83 18.23
CA THR A 199 7.27 8.20 18.22
C THR A 199 8.72 8.27 18.67
N ASP A 200 9.04 7.69 19.83
CA ASP A 200 10.33 7.89 20.50
C ASP A 200 11.38 6.89 20.02
N ASP A 201 11.00 5.61 19.87
CA ASP A 201 11.95 4.56 19.49
C ASP A 201 12.13 4.48 17.97
N PHE A 202 11.03 4.63 17.20
CA PHE A 202 11.03 4.49 15.74
C PHE A 202 10.95 5.83 14.98
N GLY A 203 10.84 6.97 15.66
CA GLY A 203 10.88 8.30 15.01
C GLY A 203 9.83 8.48 13.92
N TYR A 204 8.60 7.98 14.14
CA TYR A 204 7.50 7.94 13.18
C TYR A 204 7.74 7.04 11.95
N ASN A 205 8.71 6.16 11.97
CA ASN A 205 8.77 5.06 11.02
C ASN A 205 7.69 4.04 11.39
N LEU A 206 6.69 3.89 10.51
CA LEU A 206 5.58 2.97 10.71
C LEU A 206 5.75 1.67 9.91
N ASP A 207 6.91 1.43 9.31
CA ASP A 207 7.22 0.21 8.55
C ASP A 207 7.72 -0.90 9.48
N LEU A 208 6.81 -1.48 10.27
CA LEU A 208 7.13 -2.45 11.31
C LEU A 208 6.49 -3.83 11.10
N CYS A 209 5.81 -4.04 9.97
CA CYS A 209 5.21 -5.35 9.65
C CYS A 209 6.25 -6.44 9.30
N GLY A 210 7.48 -6.04 8.97
CA GLY A 210 8.50 -6.94 8.44
C GLY A 210 8.13 -7.54 7.07
N TYR A 211 8.98 -8.40 6.58
CA TYR A 211 8.77 -9.18 5.36
C TYR A 211 8.83 -10.67 5.72
N PRO A 212 8.20 -11.56 4.93
CA PRO A 212 8.41 -12.99 5.09
C PRO A 212 9.91 -13.28 5.06
N HIS A 213 10.39 -14.06 6.01
CA HIS A 213 11.77 -14.53 5.96
C HIS A 213 11.83 -15.63 4.89
N GLU A 214 12.43 -15.33 3.76
CA GLU A 214 12.87 -16.35 2.83
C GLU A 214 14.25 -16.81 3.37
N GLU A 215 14.34 -18.05 3.86
CA GLU A 215 15.65 -18.67 4.05
C GLU A 215 16.32 -18.70 2.68
N GLU A 216 17.26 -17.79 2.43
CA GLU A 216 18.16 -17.95 1.31
C GLU A 216 18.93 -19.22 1.57
N GLU A 217 18.67 -20.25 0.75
CA GLU A 217 19.46 -21.46 0.73
C GLU A 217 20.91 -21.06 0.48
N ILE A 218 21.73 -21.07 1.54
CA ILE A 218 23.16 -20.76 1.44
C ILE A 218 23.78 -21.92 0.67
N LEU A 219 23.81 -21.78 -0.66
CA LEU A 219 24.41 -22.73 -1.54
C LEU A 219 25.95 -22.67 -1.42
N ASP A 220 26.59 -23.78 -1.60
CA ASP A 220 28.04 -23.79 -1.84
C ASP A 220 28.35 -22.83 -3.01
N PRO A 221 29.42 -22.03 -2.93
CA PRO A 221 29.80 -21.12 -3.99
C PRO A 221 29.86 -21.73 -5.40
N MET A 222 30.26 -22.97 -5.49
CA MET A 222 30.33 -23.69 -6.77
C MET A 222 28.93 -24.04 -7.30
N ASP A 223 28.01 -24.46 -6.42
CA ASP A 223 26.63 -24.75 -6.79
C ASP A 223 25.92 -23.48 -7.22
N LEU A 224 26.20 -22.34 -6.56
CA LEU A 224 25.65 -21.03 -6.93
C LEU A 224 26.14 -20.62 -8.34
N ILE A 225 27.41 -20.79 -8.64
CA ILE A 225 27.97 -20.47 -9.96
C ILE A 225 27.34 -21.38 -11.02
N GLN A 226 27.21 -22.67 -10.77
CA GLN A 226 26.59 -23.61 -11.69
C GLN A 226 25.13 -23.23 -11.98
N ARG A 227 24.33 -22.97 -10.96
CA ARG A 227 22.94 -22.51 -11.13
C ARG A 227 22.84 -21.17 -11.91
N TYR A 228 23.79 -20.27 -11.68
CA TYR A 228 23.86 -19.02 -12.44
C TYR A 228 24.14 -19.26 -13.91
N GLU A 229 25.12 -20.13 -14.22
CA GLU A 229 25.49 -20.47 -15.61
C GLU A 229 24.34 -21.16 -16.34
N GLU A 230 23.65 -22.12 -15.70
CA GLU A 230 22.49 -22.81 -16.26
C GLU A 230 21.34 -21.80 -16.54
N LYS A 231 21.04 -20.93 -15.59
CA LYS A 231 19.99 -19.90 -15.76
C LYS A 231 20.35 -18.91 -16.87
N ARG A 232 21.61 -18.49 -16.94
CA ARG A 232 22.11 -17.60 -18.00
C ARG A 232 22.01 -18.27 -19.37
N ALA A 233 22.39 -19.54 -19.50
CA ALA A 233 22.28 -20.29 -20.75
C ALA A 233 20.82 -20.41 -21.20
N SER A 234 19.91 -20.72 -20.30
CA SER A 234 18.47 -20.79 -20.56
C SER A 234 17.90 -19.45 -21.04
N LEU A 235 18.23 -18.35 -20.37
CA LEU A 235 17.77 -16.99 -20.75
C LEU A 235 18.33 -16.57 -22.11
N ASN A 236 19.61 -16.86 -22.38
CA ASN A 236 20.20 -16.55 -23.69
C ASN A 236 19.52 -17.34 -24.82
N ALA A 237 19.22 -18.61 -24.59
CA ALA A 237 18.50 -19.43 -25.58
C ALA A 237 17.07 -18.88 -25.84
N GLU A 238 16.40 -18.37 -24.82
CA GLU A 238 15.08 -17.72 -24.98
C GLU A 238 15.18 -16.40 -25.76
N ILE A 239 16.19 -15.59 -25.46
CA ILE A 239 16.49 -14.35 -26.19
C ILE A 239 16.76 -14.65 -27.66
N ASP A 240 17.62 -15.63 -27.95
CA ASP A 240 17.97 -16.01 -29.32
C ASP A 240 16.74 -16.50 -30.09
N ARG A 241 15.87 -17.28 -29.44
CA ARG A 241 14.60 -17.71 -30.04
C ARG A 241 13.70 -16.54 -30.39
N VAL A 242 13.49 -15.60 -29.47
CA VAL A 242 12.65 -14.40 -29.70
C VAL A 242 13.24 -13.53 -30.80
N LEU A 243 14.56 -13.35 -30.83
CA LEU A 243 15.24 -12.61 -31.89
C LEU A 243 15.08 -13.29 -33.26
N ALA A 244 15.14 -14.61 -33.31
CA ALA A 244 14.91 -15.37 -34.55
C ALA A 244 13.45 -15.20 -35.04
N GLU A 245 12.46 -15.25 -34.14
CA GLU A 245 11.06 -15.01 -34.45
C GLU A 245 10.84 -13.58 -34.99
N ILE A 246 11.41 -12.56 -34.34
CA ILE A 246 11.33 -11.17 -34.78
C ILE A 246 11.98 -11.01 -36.17
N THR A 247 13.16 -11.63 -36.38
CA THR A 247 13.86 -11.56 -37.65
C THR A 247 13.06 -12.21 -38.78
N ALA A 248 12.42 -13.36 -38.49
CA ALA A 248 11.53 -14.03 -39.45
C ALA A 248 10.31 -13.17 -39.83
N LEU A 249 9.70 -12.51 -38.86
CA LEU A 249 8.56 -11.61 -39.07
C LEU A 249 8.95 -10.37 -39.90
N LEU A 250 10.12 -9.81 -39.62
CA LEU A 250 10.62 -8.63 -40.38
C LEU A 250 11.16 -8.99 -41.76
N GLY A 251 11.69 -10.21 -41.96
CA GLY A 251 12.16 -10.71 -43.23
C GLY A 251 11.04 -11.15 -44.20
N GLY A 252 9.82 -11.39 -43.68
CA GLY A 252 8.64 -11.79 -44.46
C GLY A 252 7.88 -10.63 -45.14
N THR A 253 8.33 -9.40 -45.02
CA THR A 253 7.69 -8.20 -45.58
C THR A 253 8.45 -7.66 -46.82
N LYS A 254 8.99 -8.56 -47.64
CA LYS A 254 9.48 -8.19 -48.99
C LYS A 254 8.83 -9.11 -50.02
N GLU A 255 7.59 -8.81 -50.37
CA GLU A 255 7.01 -9.03 -51.69
C GLU A 255 5.95 -7.94 -51.93
#